data_477915cf06831c67f7ce40f53fd88f19
#
_entry.id   477915cf06831c67f7ce40f53fd88f19
#
_cell.length_a   1.000
_cell.length_b   1.000
_cell.length_c   1.000
_cell.angle_alpha   90.00
_cell.angle_beta   90.00
_cell.angle_gamma   90.00
#
_symmetry.space_group_name_H-M   'P 1'
#
loop_
_entity.id
_entity.type
_entity.pdbx_description
1 polymer ?
#
loop_
_entity_poly.entity_id
_entity_poly.type
_entity_poly.pdbx_seq_one_letter_code
_entity_poly.pdbx_strand_id
1 'polypeptide(L)'
;IPGAGANSSGTPTVDSTTGRIIYPDGYIFNGVMGAAQWCSCPAMVLLDLLTDTRYGFGNHITDSSLDLFSFVTASKFANTLVDDGFGGQEARFSCNVNIQSSSEAFDLINELAGVMRCMPIWSAGSIQLAQDSPKDASYLFNLANVTEEGFSYSGSGLKTRNTVISVS
;
A
#
# COMPACT_ATOMS: atom_id res chain seq x y z
N ILE A 1 -7.10 14.23 -4.93
CA ILE A 1 -5.98 13.26 -4.86
C ILE A 1 -5.31 13.21 -6.21
N PRO A 2 -3.96 13.29 -6.29
CA PRO A 2 -3.24 13.19 -7.56
C PRO A 2 -3.52 11.83 -8.23
N GLY A 3 -3.86 11.87 -9.51
CA GLY A 3 -3.94 10.66 -10.33
C GLY A 3 -2.56 10.18 -10.73
N ALA A 4 -2.38 8.88 -10.94
CA ALA A 4 -1.14 8.39 -11.53
C ALA A 4 -0.98 8.91 -12.98
N GLY A 5 0.23 9.31 -13.35
CA GLY A 5 0.51 9.89 -14.64
C GLY A 5 0.34 8.92 -15.81
N ALA A 6 0.27 9.46 -16.99
CA ALA A 6 0.21 8.70 -18.24
C ALA A 6 1.56 8.04 -18.58
N ASN A 7 1.49 6.94 -19.28
CA ASN A 7 2.64 6.28 -19.88
C ASN A 7 2.35 5.91 -21.35
N SER A 8 3.29 5.26 -21.99
CA SER A 8 3.14 4.80 -23.39
C SER A 8 2.05 3.72 -23.57
N SER A 9 1.66 3.03 -22.50
CA SER A 9 0.67 1.95 -22.52
C SER A 9 -0.74 2.42 -22.15
N GLY A 10 -0.90 3.68 -21.78
CA GLY A 10 -2.17 4.28 -21.39
C GLY A 10 -2.12 4.98 -20.03
N THR A 11 -3.20 5.65 -19.70
CA THR A 11 -3.37 6.40 -18.46
C THR A 11 -4.28 5.63 -17.52
N PRO A 12 -3.91 5.45 -16.24
CA PRO A 12 -4.85 4.96 -15.24
C PRO A 12 -6.08 5.86 -15.17
N THR A 13 -7.23 5.25 -14.99
CA THR A 13 -8.50 5.95 -14.82
C THR A 13 -9.07 5.68 -13.45
N VAL A 14 -9.92 6.57 -12.97
CA VAL A 14 -10.68 6.34 -11.75
C VAL A 14 -12.10 5.96 -12.14
N ASP A 15 -12.56 4.83 -11.65
CA ASP A 15 -13.95 4.43 -11.75
C ASP A 15 -14.82 5.45 -11.00
N SER A 16 -15.70 6.12 -11.71
CA SER A 16 -16.56 7.18 -11.16
C SER A 16 -17.55 6.69 -10.08
N THR A 17 -17.84 5.40 -10.07
CA THR A 17 -18.80 4.79 -9.13
C THR A 17 -18.11 4.33 -7.84
N THR A 18 -16.95 3.67 -7.97
CA THR A 18 -16.27 3.02 -6.86
C THR A 18 -15.05 3.79 -6.35
N GLY A 19 -14.59 4.83 -7.08
CA GLY A 19 -13.38 5.58 -6.78
C GLY A 19 -12.08 4.77 -6.89
N ARG A 20 -12.13 3.62 -7.56
CA ARG A 20 -10.96 2.76 -7.74
C ARG A 20 -10.09 3.25 -8.88
N ILE A 21 -8.79 3.09 -8.72
CA ILE A 21 -7.85 3.29 -9.82
C ILE A 21 -7.82 2.01 -10.67
N ILE A 22 -8.05 2.18 -11.97
CA ILE A 22 -7.97 1.12 -12.98
C ILE A 22 -6.67 1.32 -13.75
N TYR A 23 -5.77 0.35 -13.68
CA TYR A 23 -4.50 0.36 -14.40
C TYR A 23 -4.63 -0.43 -15.72
N PRO A 24 -4.21 0.15 -16.85
CA PRO A 24 -4.10 -0.61 -18.10
C PRO A 24 -3.05 -1.73 -17.97
N ASP A 25 -3.21 -2.78 -18.73
CA ASP A 25 -2.21 -3.85 -18.84
C ASP A 25 -0.88 -3.24 -19.34
N GLY A 26 0.23 -3.67 -18.71
CA GLY A 26 1.56 -3.19 -19.04
C GLY A 26 1.84 -1.75 -18.62
N TYR A 27 1.02 -1.16 -17.75
CA TYR A 27 1.25 0.17 -17.23
C TYR A 27 2.61 0.28 -16.53
N ILE A 28 3.39 1.30 -16.93
CA ILE A 28 4.64 1.68 -16.31
C ILE A 28 4.50 3.12 -15.83
N PHE A 29 4.62 3.35 -14.52
CA PHE A 29 4.57 4.69 -13.95
C PHE A 29 5.78 5.51 -14.42
N ASN A 30 5.53 6.70 -14.95
CA ASN A 30 6.56 7.57 -15.51
C ASN A 30 7.00 8.70 -14.56
N GLY A 31 6.55 8.68 -13.30
CA GLY A 31 6.88 9.70 -12.31
C GLY A 31 6.04 10.98 -12.39
N VAL A 32 5.14 11.10 -13.37
CA VAL A 32 4.29 12.29 -13.53
C VAL A 32 2.94 12.06 -12.85
N MET A 33 2.56 12.99 -11.98
CA MET A 33 1.25 12.98 -11.32
C MET A 33 0.19 13.59 -12.26
N GLY A 34 -0.97 12.95 -12.32
CA GLY A 34 -2.11 13.41 -13.12
C GLY A 34 -2.94 14.50 -12.42
N ALA A 35 -4.03 14.91 -13.06
CA ALA A 35 -4.97 15.85 -12.48
C ALA A 35 -5.61 15.30 -11.20
N ALA A 36 -5.89 16.19 -10.23
CA ALA A 36 -6.55 15.82 -8.99
C ALA A 36 -7.98 15.33 -9.25
N GLN A 37 -8.37 14.23 -8.62
CA GLN A 37 -9.70 13.63 -8.69
C GLN A 37 -10.01 12.83 -7.43
N TRP A 38 -11.29 12.57 -7.20
CA TRP A 38 -11.69 11.75 -6.06
C TRP A 38 -11.20 10.31 -6.22
N CYS A 39 -10.66 9.75 -5.14
CA CYS A 39 -10.12 8.39 -5.16
C CYS A 39 -10.19 7.78 -3.75
N SER A 40 -10.61 6.54 -3.63
CA SER A 40 -10.65 5.77 -2.38
C SER A 40 -9.42 4.87 -2.18
N CYS A 41 -8.43 4.93 -3.07
CA CYS A 41 -7.22 4.11 -2.96
C CYS A 41 -6.31 4.60 -1.81
N PRO A 42 -6.03 3.77 -0.78
CA PRO A 42 -5.28 4.21 0.39
C PRO A 42 -3.85 4.66 0.06
N ALA A 43 -3.20 4.05 -0.94
CA ALA A 43 -1.86 4.46 -1.36
C ALA A 43 -1.84 5.87 -1.95
N MET A 44 -2.88 6.23 -2.72
CA MET A 44 -3.00 7.57 -3.28
C MET A 44 -3.44 8.60 -2.24
N VAL A 45 -4.28 8.21 -1.27
CA VAL A 45 -4.63 9.07 -0.11
C VAL A 45 -3.37 9.40 0.70
N LEU A 46 -2.53 8.40 0.99
CA LEU A 46 -1.27 8.61 1.69
C LEU A 46 -0.31 9.49 0.87
N LEU A 47 -0.18 9.25 -0.44
CA LEU A 47 0.67 10.04 -1.32
C LEU A 47 0.24 11.51 -1.35
N ASP A 48 -1.07 11.77 -1.45
CA ASP A 48 -1.64 13.12 -1.40
C ASP A 48 -1.30 13.82 -0.07
N LEU A 49 -1.48 13.13 1.05
CA LEU A 49 -1.12 13.65 2.36
C LEU A 49 0.38 13.99 2.48
N LEU A 50 1.26 13.18 1.88
CA LEU A 50 2.70 13.42 1.92
C LEU A 50 3.12 14.60 1.03
N THR A 51 2.40 14.88 -0.06
CA THR A 51 2.80 15.87 -1.08
C THR A 51 2.01 17.18 -1.03
N ASP A 52 0.80 17.20 -0.45
CA ASP A 52 0.01 18.41 -0.38
C ASP A 52 0.60 19.42 0.62
N THR A 53 0.76 20.67 0.17
CA THR A 53 1.37 21.75 0.96
C THR A 53 0.39 22.49 1.87
N ARG A 54 -0.93 22.30 1.68
CA ARG A 54 -1.97 23.01 2.42
C ARG A 54 -2.39 22.27 3.68
N TYR A 55 -2.63 20.96 3.58
CA TYR A 55 -3.13 20.14 4.68
C TYR A 55 -2.24 18.94 4.98
N GLY A 56 -1.22 18.72 4.18
CA GLY A 56 -0.29 17.59 4.30
C GLY A 56 1.13 18.00 4.66
N PHE A 57 2.07 17.13 4.33
CA PHE A 57 3.48 17.27 4.68
C PHE A 57 4.34 17.82 3.54
N GLY A 58 3.76 18.28 2.44
CA GLY A 58 4.46 18.74 1.23
C GLY A 58 5.40 19.94 1.44
N ASN A 59 5.28 20.65 2.56
CA ASN A 59 6.26 21.68 2.94
C ASN A 59 7.58 21.09 3.48
N HIS A 60 7.58 19.81 3.87
CA HIS A 60 8.72 19.11 4.46
C HIS A 60 9.19 17.93 3.63
N ILE A 61 8.30 17.34 2.85
CA ILE A 61 8.57 16.17 1.99
C ILE A 61 8.45 16.62 0.54
N THR A 62 9.52 16.44 -0.23
CA THR A 62 9.54 16.74 -1.67
C THR A 62 9.27 15.46 -2.48
N ASP A 63 8.76 15.59 -3.70
CA ASP A 63 8.52 14.47 -4.61
C ASP A 63 9.77 13.60 -4.83
N SER A 64 10.96 14.24 -4.82
CA SER A 64 12.24 13.52 -4.93
C SER A 64 12.57 12.65 -3.71
N SER A 65 11.89 12.88 -2.59
CA SER A 65 12.03 12.09 -1.36
C SER A 65 11.03 10.93 -1.28
N LEU A 66 10.32 10.61 -2.38
CA LEU A 66 9.33 9.55 -2.45
C LEU A 66 9.68 8.55 -3.55
N ASP A 67 9.66 7.27 -3.23
CA ASP A 67 9.71 6.20 -4.23
C ASP A 67 8.31 5.95 -4.79
N LEU A 68 7.92 6.72 -5.81
CA LEU A 68 6.60 6.66 -6.42
C LEU A 68 6.25 5.27 -6.97
N PHE A 69 7.24 4.46 -7.36
CA PHE A 69 6.97 3.10 -7.84
C PHE A 69 6.46 2.18 -6.73
N SER A 70 6.93 2.34 -5.50
CA SER A 70 6.40 1.60 -4.36
C SER A 70 4.94 1.96 -4.07
N PHE A 71 4.56 3.24 -4.20
CA PHE A 71 3.17 3.69 -4.06
C PHE A 71 2.27 3.13 -5.17
N VAL A 72 2.75 3.11 -6.42
CA VAL A 72 1.98 2.49 -7.52
C VAL A 72 1.80 0.99 -7.30
N THR A 73 2.84 0.30 -6.83
CA THR A 73 2.75 -1.13 -6.52
C THR A 73 1.73 -1.40 -5.40
N ALA A 74 1.78 -0.63 -4.33
CA ALA A 74 0.81 -0.70 -3.24
C ALA A 74 -0.62 -0.38 -3.72
N SER A 75 -0.77 0.64 -4.57
CA SER A 75 -2.04 1.01 -5.17
C SER A 75 -2.63 -0.09 -6.04
N LYS A 76 -1.82 -0.75 -6.88
CA LYS A 76 -2.27 -1.90 -7.69
C LYS A 76 -2.77 -3.03 -6.80
N PHE A 77 -2.04 -3.36 -5.73
CA PHE A 77 -2.44 -4.39 -4.77
C PHE A 77 -3.73 -4.02 -4.04
N ALA A 78 -3.87 -2.78 -3.60
CA ALA A 78 -5.08 -2.28 -2.93
C ALA A 78 -6.32 -2.31 -3.84
N ASN A 79 -6.15 -2.03 -5.12
CA ASN A 79 -7.24 -2.01 -6.11
C ASN A 79 -7.55 -3.39 -6.73
N THR A 80 -6.78 -4.44 -6.40
CA THR A 80 -7.10 -5.80 -6.83
C THR A 80 -8.48 -6.20 -6.32
N LEU A 81 -9.33 -6.71 -7.20
CA LEU A 81 -10.66 -7.17 -6.85
C LEU A 81 -10.61 -8.43 -5.99
N VAL A 82 -11.40 -8.45 -4.96
CA VAL A 82 -11.65 -9.61 -4.09
C VAL A 82 -13.16 -9.83 -3.97
N ASP A 83 -13.56 -11.04 -3.66
CA ASP A 83 -14.97 -11.37 -3.46
C ASP A 83 -15.49 -10.65 -2.19
N ASP A 84 -16.66 -10.03 -2.30
CA ASP A 84 -17.33 -9.30 -1.21
C ASP A 84 -18.14 -10.21 -0.27
N GLY A 85 -18.18 -11.52 -0.54
CA GLY A 85 -18.95 -12.51 0.22
C GLY A 85 -20.45 -12.54 -0.13
N PHE A 86 -20.95 -11.66 -0.99
CA PHE A 86 -22.35 -11.56 -1.41
C PHE A 86 -22.53 -11.88 -2.89
N GLY A 87 -21.50 -12.35 -3.57
CA GLY A 87 -21.51 -12.71 -4.99
C GLY A 87 -21.07 -11.57 -5.92
N GLY A 88 -20.60 -10.45 -5.36
CA GLY A 88 -19.96 -9.34 -6.06
C GLY A 88 -18.45 -9.29 -5.81
N GLN A 89 -17.85 -8.21 -6.26
CA GLN A 89 -16.42 -7.95 -6.04
C GLN A 89 -16.20 -6.52 -5.58
N GLU A 90 -15.23 -6.33 -4.69
CA GLU A 90 -14.81 -5.03 -4.19
C GLU A 90 -13.29 -4.85 -4.28
N ALA A 91 -12.82 -3.61 -4.09
CA ALA A 91 -11.37 -3.36 -3.94
C ALA A 91 -10.88 -4.01 -2.65
N ARG A 92 -9.71 -4.65 -2.71
CA ARG A 92 -9.09 -5.32 -1.55
C ARG A 92 -8.97 -4.38 -0.34
N PHE A 93 -8.57 -3.13 -0.59
CA PHE A 93 -8.48 -2.10 0.43
C PHE A 93 -9.02 -0.78 -0.12
N SER A 94 -9.81 -0.10 0.69
CA SER A 94 -10.29 1.26 0.41
C SER A 94 -10.15 2.13 1.64
N CYS A 95 -9.96 3.43 1.45
CA CYS A 95 -9.82 4.41 2.51
C CYS A 95 -10.73 5.60 2.24
N ASN A 96 -11.68 5.82 3.16
CA ASN A 96 -12.53 7.00 3.18
C ASN A 96 -12.49 7.55 4.61
N VAL A 97 -11.52 8.41 4.89
CA VAL A 97 -11.23 8.91 6.23
C VAL A 97 -11.49 10.41 6.31
N ASN A 98 -11.99 10.84 7.45
CA ASN A 98 -12.09 12.26 7.81
C ASN A 98 -11.22 12.52 9.05
N ILE A 99 -10.07 13.16 8.85
CA ILE A 99 -9.12 13.47 9.90
C ILE A 99 -9.55 14.80 10.54
N GLN A 100 -10.07 14.74 11.77
CA GLN A 100 -10.60 15.91 12.50
C GLN A 100 -9.73 16.35 13.68
N SER A 101 -8.81 15.49 14.12
CA SER A 101 -7.91 15.76 15.25
C SER A 101 -6.47 15.87 14.79
N SER A 102 -5.70 16.72 15.47
CA SER A 102 -4.25 16.74 15.30
C SER A 102 -3.66 15.47 15.92
N SER A 103 -2.88 14.73 15.15
CA SER A 103 -2.09 13.58 15.58
C SER A 103 -0.63 13.77 15.18
N GLU A 104 0.27 13.00 15.75
CA GLU A 104 1.65 13.00 15.30
C GLU A 104 1.73 12.51 13.84
N ALA A 105 2.54 13.20 13.04
CA ALA A 105 2.67 12.90 11.61
C ALA A 105 3.06 11.43 11.35
N PHE A 106 3.96 10.90 12.17
CA PHE A 106 4.44 9.52 12.05
C PHE A 106 3.34 8.51 12.31
N ASP A 107 2.51 8.73 13.32
CA ASP A 107 1.41 7.83 13.65
C ASP A 107 0.36 7.82 12.54
N LEU A 108 -0.01 9.00 12.03
CA LEU A 108 -0.96 9.11 10.91
C LEU A 108 -0.47 8.41 9.65
N ILE A 109 0.81 8.55 9.30
CA ILE A 109 1.42 7.87 8.16
C ILE A 109 1.38 6.36 8.35
N ASN A 110 1.70 5.86 9.55
CA ASN A 110 1.65 4.43 9.86
C ASN A 110 0.23 3.87 9.84
N GLU A 111 -0.75 4.60 10.38
CA GLU A 111 -2.16 4.21 10.34
C GLU A 111 -2.68 4.09 8.91
N LEU A 112 -2.41 5.09 8.06
CA LEU A 112 -2.81 5.04 6.65
C LEU A 112 -2.10 3.94 5.86
N ALA A 113 -0.80 3.73 6.11
CA ALA A 113 -0.07 2.63 5.50
C ALA A 113 -0.60 1.26 5.98
N GLY A 114 -0.98 1.17 7.25
CA GLY A 114 -1.58 -0.03 7.86
C GLY A 114 -2.88 -0.46 7.19
N VAL A 115 -3.72 0.47 6.70
CA VAL A 115 -4.97 0.17 5.97
C VAL A 115 -4.72 -0.77 4.78
N MET A 116 -3.58 -0.62 4.10
CA MET A 116 -3.22 -1.42 2.92
C MET A 116 -2.12 -2.47 3.22
N ARG A 117 -1.86 -2.77 4.49
CA ARG A 117 -0.81 -3.70 4.94
C ARG A 117 0.57 -3.30 4.41
N CYS A 118 0.85 -2.00 4.40
CA CYS A 118 2.17 -1.47 4.07
C CYS A 118 2.88 -0.94 5.30
N MET A 119 4.21 -0.97 5.23
CA MET A 119 5.09 -0.32 6.19
C MET A 119 5.86 0.77 5.46
N PRO A 120 5.78 2.03 5.90
CA PRO A 120 6.62 3.09 5.35
C PRO A 120 8.06 2.90 5.85
N ILE A 121 9.02 2.93 4.93
CA ILE A 121 10.44 2.73 5.21
C ILE A 121 11.22 3.89 4.60
N TRP A 122 12.13 4.47 5.37
CA TRP A 122 13.13 5.39 4.85
C TRP A 122 14.34 4.60 4.35
N SER A 123 14.55 4.59 3.05
CA SER A 123 15.65 3.85 2.41
C SER A 123 16.21 4.63 1.22
N ALA A 124 17.53 4.62 1.07
CA ALA A 124 18.24 5.29 -0.03
C ALA A 124 17.87 6.78 -0.23
N GLY A 125 17.51 7.49 0.85
CA GLY A 125 17.12 8.90 0.80
C GLY A 125 15.67 9.14 0.36
N SER A 126 14.84 8.09 0.29
CA SER A 126 13.42 8.20 -0.05
C SER A 126 12.52 7.40 0.88
N ILE A 127 11.27 7.81 0.98
CA ILE A 127 10.19 7.07 1.63
C ILE A 127 9.67 6.04 0.64
N GLN A 128 9.70 4.78 1.06
CA GLN A 128 9.21 3.64 0.29
C GLN A 128 8.11 2.93 1.07
N LEU A 129 7.19 2.29 0.35
CA LEU A 129 6.17 1.42 0.94
C LEU A 129 6.57 -0.05 0.77
N ALA A 130 6.87 -0.72 1.89
CA ALA A 130 7.04 -2.17 1.90
C ALA A 130 5.66 -2.83 2.03
N GLN A 131 5.20 -3.50 0.97
CA GLN A 131 3.92 -4.17 0.92
C GLN A 131 4.03 -5.58 1.52
N ASP A 132 3.22 -5.88 2.53
CA ASP A 132 2.99 -7.25 3.00
C ASP A 132 2.00 -7.96 2.08
N SER A 133 2.52 -8.67 1.10
CA SER A 133 1.76 -9.41 0.10
C SER A 133 2.43 -10.74 -0.22
N PRO A 134 1.68 -11.76 -0.65
CA PRO A 134 2.27 -13.01 -1.14
C PRO A 134 3.29 -12.72 -2.25
N LYS A 135 4.47 -13.28 -2.10
CA LYS A 135 5.57 -13.19 -3.08
C LYS A 135 6.20 -14.57 -3.26
N ASP A 136 6.80 -14.77 -4.40
CA ASP A 136 7.59 -15.96 -4.65
C ASP A 136 8.77 -16.04 -3.66
N ALA A 137 9.16 -17.27 -3.30
CA ALA A 137 10.29 -17.51 -2.41
C ALA A 137 11.57 -16.97 -3.07
N SER A 138 12.24 -16.02 -2.40
CA SER A 138 13.47 -15.41 -2.92
C SER A 138 14.71 -16.23 -2.63
N TYR A 139 14.68 -17.15 -1.65
CA TYR A 139 15.81 -17.96 -1.26
C TYR A 139 15.36 -19.26 -0.60
N LEU A 140 16.11 -20.35 -0.85
CA LEU A 140 15.91 -21.66 -0.22
C LEU A 140 17.03 -21.92 0.79
N PHE A 141 16.67 -22.00 2.07
CA PHE A 141 17.58 -22.45 3.12
C PHE A 141 17.54 -23.97 3.25
N ASN A 142 18.70 -24.60 3.24
CA ASN A 142 18.87 -26.03 3.43
C ASN A 142 20.13 -26.30 4.30
N LEU A 143 20.36 -27.55 4.68
CA LEU A 143 21.48 -27.91 5.55
C LEU A 143 22.86 -27.59 4.95
N ALA A 144 22.97 -27.39 3.66
CA ALA A 144 24.24 -27.06 2.99
C ALA A 144 24.58 -25.56 3.04
N ASN A 145 23.60 -24.69 3.28
CA ASN A 145 23.79 -23.24 3.28
C ASN A 145 23.42 -22.54 4.61
N VAL A 146 23.27 -23.31 5.67
CA VAL A 146 23.11 -22.81 7.05
C VAL A 146 24.33 -23.18 7.89
N THR A 147 24.44 -22.60 9.09
CA THR A 147 25.51 -22.94 10.03
C THR A 147 25.41 -24.40 10.50
N GLU A 148 26.49 -24.93 11.11
CA GLU A 148 26.52 -26.31 11.65
C GLU A 148 25.43 -26.57 12.70
N GLU A 149 24.89 -25.53 13.35
CA GLU A 149 23.78 -25.64 14.30
C GLU A 149 22.45 -26.00 13.62
N GLY A 150 22.34 -25.81 12.30
CA GLY A 150 21.15 -26.17 11.51
C GLY A 150 19.92 -25.31 11.84
N PHE A 151 18.75 -25.94 11.81
CA PHE A 151 17.47 -25.29 12.09
C PHE A 151 16.97 -25.63 13.49
N SER A 152 16.52 -24.63 14.23
CA SER A 152 15.74 -24.85 15.45
C SER A 152 14.25 -24.63 15.17
N TYR A 153 13.40 -25.51 15.70
CA TYR A 153 11.96 -25.47 15.51
C TYR A 153 11.26 -25.19 16.82
N SER A 154 10.42 -24.14 16.84
CA SER A 154 9.56 -23.86 17.98
C SER A 154 8.13 -23.65 17.50
N GLY A 155 7.16 -24.03 18.32
CA GLY A 155 5.75 -23.90 18.00
C GLY A 155 4.93 -23.43 19.19
N SER A 156 3.81 -22.76 18.93
CA SER A 156 2.85 -22.40 19.96
C SER A 156 2.05 -23.63 20.41
N GLY A 157 1.75 -23.71 21.70
CA GLY A 157 0.87 -24.76 22.24
C GLY A 157 -0.57 -24.66 21.70
N LEU A 158 -1.28 -25.76 21.66
CA LEU A 158 -2.69 -25.79 21.22
C LEU A 158 -3.60 -24.83 22.00
N LYS A 159 -3.28 -24.55 23.27
CA LYS A 159 -4.03 -23.62 24.12
C LYS A 159 -3.95 -22.14 23.68
N THR A 160 -2.96 -21.78 22.86
CA THR A 160 -2.76 -20.41 22.36
C THR A 160 -3.31 -20.22 20.96
N ARG A 161 -3.89 -21.27 20.35
CA ARG A 161 -4.47 -21.20 19.01
C ARG A 161 -5.98 -21.04 19.10
N ASN A 162 -6.50 -20.01 18.48
CA ASN A 162 -7.93 -19.80 18.32
C ASN A 162 -8.42 -20.46 17.05
N THR A 163 -9.50 -21.22 17.11
CA THR A 163 -10.15 -21.84 15.94
C THR A 163 -11.28 -20.97 15.40
N VAL A 164 -11.80 -20.08 16.23
CA VAL A 164 -12.88 -19.15 15.86
C VAL A 164 -12.60 -17.80 16.50
N ILE A 165 -12.71 -16.74 15.72
CA ILE A 165 -12.61 -15.35 16.17
C ILE A 165 -13.91 -14.65 15.79
N SER A 166 -14.61 -14.06 16.75
CA SER A 166 -15.78 -13.23 16.52
C SER A 166 -15.35 -11.76 16.53
N VAL A 167 -15.71 -11.05 15.50
CA VAL A 167 -15.47 -9.60 15.36
C VAL A 167 -16.83 -8.91 15.47
N SER A 168 -16.94 -7.94 16.37
CA SER A 168 -18.14 -7.13 16.59
C SER A 168 -17.91 -5.69 16.16
#